data_6203d1fdf7ea5742797688ef223e2fd7
#
_entry.id   6203d1fdf7ea5742797688ef223e2fd7
#
_cell.length_a   1.000
_cell.length_b   1.000
_cell.length_c   1.000
_cell.angle_alpha   90.00
_cell.angle_beta   90.00
_cell.angle_gamma   90.00
#
_symmetry.space_group_name_H-M   'P 1'
#
loop_
_entity.id
_entity.type
_entity.pdbx_description
1 polymer ?
#
loop_
_entity_poly.entity_id
_entity_poly.type
_entity_poly.pdbx_seq_one_letter_code
_entity_poly.pdbx_strand_id
1 'polypeptide(L)'
;MKKRIFCLLAALMLLLGLCVSASAYDSAHVFDYAGLLTESEAGALEARCQEAEDIYGCGVYIVTVDDYSLYYDAGSIESFSEGFFLDFELGTGEDQNGILLALSMAERDYDLCAHGEIGNRAFTDYGKGVLAERYFLSEFGGDNWYAGFDRYVDGCTDFLQTDAQGEPFDRATDPERLEDIKVLKWLAVILVPLLTALIVCLVMKGKMKTARKQTHADTYIPQNGVRMLRQDDIYLTTTQTRVKIETQKSGGGTTVNSGGFSHSSGKF
;
A
#
# COMPACT_ATOMS: atom_id res chain seq x y z
N MET A 1 26.33 -50.88 -44.58
CA MET A 1 26.96 -50.12 -43.49
C MET A 1 26.43 -48.71 -43.38
N LYS A 2 26.33 -47.88 -44.42
CA LYS A 2 25.85 -46.46 -44.37
C LYS A 2 24.47 -46.26 -43.78
N LYS A 3 23.46 -47.14 -44.07
CA LYS A 3 22.12 -47.04 -43.49
C LYS A 3 22.07 -47.33 -41.98
N ARG A 4 22.90 -48.23 -41.46
CA ARG A 4 22.99 -48.54 -40.02
C ARG A 4 23.64 -47.38 -39.22
N ILE A 5 24.63 -46.71 -39.83
CA ILE A 5 25.27 -45.54 -39.23
C ILE A 5 24.33 -44.34 -39.18
N PHE A 6 23.50 -44.16 -40.23
CA PHE A 6 22.47 -43.11 -40.26
C PHE A 6 21.37 -43.32 -39.21
N CYS A 7 20.91 -44.56 -39.02
CA CYS A 7 19.95 -44.89 -37.96
C CYS A 7 20.54 -44.71 -36.56
N LEU A 8 21.81 -45.01 -36.33
CA LEU A 8 22.50 -44.77 -35.07
C LEU A 8 22.68 -43.25 -34.78
N LEU A 9 23.01 -42.46 -35.80
CA LEU A 9 23.13 -41.01 -35.69
C LEU A 9 21.74 -40.35 -35.43
N ALA A 10 20.69 -40.84 -36.11
CA ALA A 10 19.33 -40.35 -35.87
C ALA A 10 18.83 -40.72 -34.47
N ALA A 11 19.12 -41.92 -33.96
CA ALA A 11 18.79 -42.33 -32.60
C ALA A 11 19.57 -41.52 -31.54
N LEU A 12 20.84 -41.20 -31.81
CA LEU A 12 21.67 -40.37 -30.94
C LEU A 12 21.17 -38.91 -30.91
N MET A 13 20.75 -38.36 -32.06
CA MET A 13 20.12 -37.03 -32.13
C MET A 13 18.78 -36.99 -31.40
N LEU A 14 17.97 -38.07 -31.45
CA LEU A 14 16.72 -38.20 -30.70
C LEU A 14 17.00 -38.33 -29.20
N LEU A 15 18.02 -39.01 -28.77
CA LEU A 15 18.45 -39.11 -27.37
C LEU A 15 19.02 -37.80 -26.84
N LEU A 16 19.72 -37.01 -27.64
CA LEU A 16 20.23 -35.68 -27.32
C LEU A 16 19.07 -34.62 -27.27
N GLY A 17 18.01 -34.82 -28.06
CA GLY A 17 16.82 -33.97 -28.06
C GLY A 17 15.88 -34.22 -26.88
N LEU A 18 16.07 -35.29 -26.10
CA LEU A 18 15.33 -35.60 -24.87
C LEU A 18 16.04 -35.16 -23.58
N CYS A 19 17.18 -34.47 -23.68
CA CYS A 19 17.62 -33.60 -22.60
C CYS A 19 16.72 -32.36 -22.55
N VAL A 20 15.45 -32.58 -22.22
CA VAL A 20 14.65 -31.57 -21.53
C VAL A 20 15.47 -31.26 -20.30
N SER A 21 16.01 -30.06 -20.26
CA SER A 21 16.64 -29.50 -19.09
C SER A 21 15.68 -29.74 -17.94
N ALA A 22 15.97 -30.69 -17.06
CA ALA A 22 15.56 -30.60 -15.71
C ALA A 22 16.24 -29.29 -15.23
N SER A 23 15.59 -28.17 -15.42
CA SER A 23 15.93 -26.94 -14.70
C SER A 23 15.87 -27.37 -13.25
N ALA A 24 17.05 -27.47 -12.64
CA ALA A 24 17.10 -27.60 -11.21
C ALA A 24 16.21 -26.50 -10.66
N TYR A 25 15.26 -26.86 -9.84
CA TYR A 25 14.48 -25.98 -8.99
C TYR A 25 15.43 -25.39 -7.94
N ASP A 26 16.35 -24.55 -8.39
CA ASP A 26 17.34 -23.95 -7.50
C ASP A 26 16.92 -22.54 -7.05
N SER A 27 15.79 -22.01 -7.57
CA SER A 27 15.16 -20.79 -7.09
C SER A 27 13.71 -20.73 -7.57
N ALA A 28 12.79 -21.39 -6.86
CA ALA A 28 11.36 -21.23 -7.12
C ALA A 28 10.90 -19.90 -6.54
N HIS A 29 10.10 -19.15 -7.28
CA HIS A 29 9.48 -17.90 -6.84
C HIS A 29 8.02 -18.10 -6.46
N VAL A 30 7.35 -19.13 -7.01
CA VAL A 30 5.92 -19.39 -6.82
C VAL A 30 5.71 -20.71 -6.09
N PHE A 31 5.21 -20.63 -4.85
CA PHE A 31 4.93 -21.76 -3.96
C PHE A 31 3.42 -21.84 -3.72
N ASP A 32 2.69 -22.48 -4.63
CA ASP A 32 1.23 -22.59 -4.56
C ASP A 32 0.79 -23.86 -3.84
N TYR A 33 0.86 -23.88 -2.51
CA TYR A 33 0.41 -25.02 -1.70
C TYR A 33 -1.11 -25.08 -1.53
N ALA A 34 -1.82 -23.95 -1.68
CA ALA A 34 -3.27 -23.91 -1.63
C ALA A 34 -3.94 -24.32 -2.97
N GLY A 35 -3.14 -24.50 -4.04
CA GLY A 35 -3.64 -24.96 -5.33
C GLY A 35 -4.55 -23.95 -6.03
N LEU A 36 -4.25 -22.67 -5.92
CA LEU A 36 -5.03 -21.57 -6.49
C LEU A 36 -4.75 -21.35 -7.98
N LEU A 37 -3.62 -21.87 -8.46
CA LEU A 37 -3.11 -21.68 -9.82
C LEU A 37 -3.10 -22.99 -10.61
N THR A 38 -3.26 -22.90 -11.89
CA THR A 38 -2.93 -24.00 -12.80
C THR A 38 -1.40 -24.04 -13.01
N GLU A 39 -0.86 -25.21 -13.43
CA GLU A 39 0.56 -25.36 -13.72
C GLU A 39 1.07 -24.34 -14.76
N SER A 40 0.25 -24.00 -15.76
CA SER A 40 0.57 -23.00 -16.78
C SER A 40 0.63 -21.58 -16.21
N GLU A 41 -0.27 -21.23 -15.29
CA GLU A 41 -0.32 -19.93 -14.63
C GLU A 41 0.86 -19.76 -13.67
N ALA A 42 1.12 -20.79 -12.85
CA ALA A 42 2.28 -20.80 -11.97
C ALA A 42 3.60 -20.65 -12.76
N GLY A 43 3.76 -21.38 -13.88
CA GLY A 43 4.93 -21.27 -14.73
C GLY A 43 5.06 -19.90 -15.41
N ALA A 44 3.95 -19.23 -15.75
CA ALA A 44 3.99 -17.89 -16.31
C ALA A 44 4.42 -16.85 -15.26
N LEU A 45 3.92 -16.95 -14.04
CA LEU A 45 4.33 -16.09 -12.92
C LEU A 45 5.78 -16.32 -12.53
N GLU A 46 6.22 -17.58 -12.46
CA GLU A 46 7.62 -17.95 -12.18
C GLU A 46 8.58 -17.27 -13.13
N ALA A 47 8.30 -17.32 -14.45
CA ALA A 47 9.13 -16.68 -15.46
C ALA A 47 9.23 -15.15 -15.29
N ARG A 48 8.13 -14.52 -14.88
CA ARG A 48 8.08 -13.07 -14.64
C ARG A 48 8.80 -12.66 -13.35
N CYS A 49 8.67 -13.44 -12.30
CA CYS A 49 9.40 -13.23 -11.06
C CYS A 49 10.91 -13.37 -11.28
N GLN A 50 11.32 -14.40 -12.03
CA GLN A 50 12.72 -14.59 -12.41
C GLN A 50 13.26 -13.40 -13.23
N GLU A 51 12.49 -12.92 -14.21
CA GLU A 51 12.87 -11.75 -15.01
C GLU A 51 13.08 -10.50 -14.14
N ALA A 52 12.20 -10.27 -13.16
CA ALA A 52 12.32 -9.15 -12.22
C ALA A 52 13.59 -9.29 -11.36
N GLU A 53 13.87 -10.49 -10.84
CA GLU A 53 15.08 -10.77 -10.07
C GLU A 53 16.36 -10.54 -10.90
N ASP A 54 16.40 -11.06 -12.14
CA ASP A 54 17.55 -10.92 -13.04
C ASP A 54 17.85 -9.44 -13.38
N ILE A 55 16.81 -8.60 -13.49
CA ILE A 55 16.96 -7.19 -13.85
C ILE A 55 17.35 -6.33 -12.64
N TYR A 56 16.71 -6.56 -11.48
CA TYR A 56 16.78 -5.64 -10.35
C TYR A 56 17.62 -6.17 -9.17
N GLY A 57 18.00 -7.46 -9.18
CA GLY A 57 18.73 -8.06 -8.06
C GLY A 57 17.91 -8.13 -6.76
N CYS A 58 16.60 -8.27 -6.89
CA CYS A 58 15.66 -8.38 -5.78
C CYS A 58 14.60 -9.43 -6.16
N GLY A 59 14.51 -10.51 -5.40
CA GLY A 59 13.57 -11.60 -5.67
C GLY A 59 12.14 -11.20 -5.38
N VAL A 60 11.20 -11.62 -6.23
CA VAL A 60 9.77 -11.45 -6.05
C VAL A 60 9.14 -12.82 -5.85
N TYR A 61 8.54 -13.05 -4.67
CA TYR A 61 8.08 -14.37 -4.27
C TYR A 61 6.59 -14.39 -3.96
N ILE A 62 5.96 -15.54 -4.16
CA ILE A 62 4.55 -15.79 -3.86
C ILE A 62 4.46 -17.12 -3.11
N VAL A 63 3.79 -17.14 -1.96
CA VAL A 63 3.43 -18.37 -1.25
C VAL A 63 1.95 -18.37 -0.91
N THR A 64 1.27 -19.47 -1.21
CA THR A 64 -0.12 -19.69 -0.81
C THR A 64 -0.23 -20.93 0.07
N VAL A 65 -0.98 -20.84 1.16
CA VAL A 65 -1.24 -21.96 2.07
C VAL A 65 -2.72 -22.00 2.45
N ASP A 66 -3.22 -23.16 2.82
CA ASP A 66 -4.58 -23.29 3.34
C ASP A 66 -4.73 -22.59 4.69
N ASP A 67 -3.79 -22.80 5.60
CA ASP A 67 -3.80 -22.23 6.95
C ASP A 67 -2.35 -22.06 7.44
N TYR A 68 -1.92 -20.80 7.62
CA TYR A 68 -0.57 -20.48 8.07
C TYR A 68 -0.28 -20.97 9.49
N SER A 69 -1.30 -21.14 10.34
CA SER A 69 -1.12 -21.55 11.74
C SER A 69 -0.58 -22.98 11.88
N LEU A 70 -0.63 -23.76 10.80
CA LEU A 70 -0.07 -25.12 10.76
C LEU A 70 1.44 -25.16 10.52
N TYR A 71 2.06 -24.02 10.27
CA TYR A 71 3.46 -23.89 9.92
C TYR A 71 4.20 -23.01 10.96
N TYR A 72 5.42 -23.39 11.31
CA TYR A 72 6.37 -22.60 12.15
C TYR A 72 5.85 -22.24 13.56
N ASP A 73 4.81 -22.90 14.08
CA ASP A 73 4.09 -22.45 15.30
C ASP A 73 3.72 -20.95 15.20
N ALA A 74 3.40 -20.49 13.97
CA ALA A 74 3.19 -19.09 13.66
C ALA A 74 1.95 -18.55 14.37
N GLY A 75 2.16 -17.53 15.21
CA GLY A 75 1.08 -16.82 15.88
C GLY A 75 0.40 -15.76 15.00
N SER A 76 0.98 -15.45 13.83
CA SER A 76 0.48 -14.49 12.86
C SER A 76 1.04 -14.78 11.47
N ILE A 77 0.40 -14.23 10.43
CA ILE A 77 0.85 -14.41 9.05
C ILE A 77 2.23 -13.78 8.82
N GLU A 78 2.57 -12.70 9.52
CA GLU A 78 3.89 -12.08 9.44
C GLU A 78 4.98 -13.06 9.95
N SER A 79 4.71 -13.75 11.06
CA SER A 79 5.66 -14.75 11.60
C SER A 79 5.82 -15.95 10.66
N PHE A 80 4.73 -16.33 9.97
CA PHE A 80 4.80 -17.34 8.92
C PHE A 80 5.67 -16.87 7.75
N SER A 81 5.45 -15.65 7.26
CA SER A 81 6.21 -15.08 6.14
C SER A 81 7.71 -15.00 6.43
N GLU A 82 8.09 -14.55 7.63
CA GLU A 82 9.49 -14.53 8.07
C GLU A 82 10.09 -15.93 8.12
N GLY A 83 9.38 -16.88 8.77
CA GLY A 83 9.82 -18.28 8.84
C GLY A 83 10.01 -18.89 7.46
N PHE A 84 9.05 -18.70 6.57
CA PHE A 84 9.10 -19.20 5.21
C PHE A 84 10.27 -18.60 4.42
N PHE A 85 10.46 -17.27 4.53
CA PHE A 85 11.54 -16.56 3.84
C PHE A 85 12.91 -17.09 4.26
N LEU A 86 13.11 -17.34 5.56
CA LEU A 86 14.38 -17.84 6.08
C LEU A 86 14.62 -19.32 5.77
N ASP A 87 13.59 -20.17 5.92
CA ASP A 87 13.73 -21.62 5.72
C ASP A 87 13.98 -22.01 4.25
N PHE A 88 13.41 -21.24 3.33
CA PHE A 88 13.62 -21.43 1.90
C PHE A 88 14.82 -20.61 1.36
N GLU A 89 15.56 -19.94 2.26
CA GLU A 89 16.73 -19.11 1.91
C GLU A 89 16.40 -18.12 0.77
N LEU A 90 15.18 -17.51 0.82
CA LEU A 90 14.73 -16.59 -0.21
C LEU A 90 15.57 -15.31 -0.23
N GLY A 91 15.50 -14.61 -1.37
CA GLY A 91 16.20 -13.33 -1.56
C GLY A 91 17.50 -13.50 -2.34
N THR A 92 17.91 -12.41 -2.96
CA THR A 92 19.04 -12.34 -3.88
C THR A 92 20.24 -11.64 -3.23
N GLY A 93 21.43 -12.20 -3.46
CA GLY A 93 22.70 -11.64 -2.98
C GLY A 93 22.97 -11.88 -1.49
N GLU A 94 24.04 -11.27 -0.98
CA GLU A 94 24.46 -11.44 0.43
C GLU A 94 23.44 -10.87 1.44
N ASP A 95 22.67 -9.85 1.01
CA ASP A 95 21.66 -9.20 1.85
C ASP A 95 20.29 -9.88 1.76
N GLN A 96 20.15 -10.95 1.01
CA GLN A 96 18.87 -11.64 0.75
C GLN A 96 17.75 -10.65 0.35
N ASN A 97 18.02 -9.87 -0.70
CA ASN A 97 17.05 -8.86 -1.17
C ASN A 97 15.83 -9.52 -1.80
N GLY A 98 14.65 -9.23 -1.28
CA GLY A 98 13.42 -9.80 -1.79
C GLY A 98 12.16 -9.22 -1.18
N ILE A 99 11.03 -9.55 -1.84
CA ILE A 99 9.68 -9.35 -1.32
C ILE A 99 8.90 -10.64 -1.49
N LEU A 100 8.19 -11.04 -0.45
CA LEU A 100 7.30 -12.21 -0.41
C LEU A 100 5.87 -11.76 -0.19
N LEU A 101 4.95 -12.19 -1.06
CA LEU A 101 3.52 -12.15 -0.83
C LEU A 101 3.08 -13.52 -0.30
N ALA A 102 2.64 -13.57 0.95
CA ALA A 102 2.07 -14.75 1.57
C ALA A 102 0.55 -14.63 1.64
N LEU A 103 -0.17 -15.67 1.24
CA LEU A 103 -1.62 -15.79 1.38
C LEU A 103 -1.99 -17.01 2.22
N SER A 104 -2.90 -16.82 3.16
CA SER A 104 -3.56 -17.91 3.91
C SER A 104 -5.05 -17.90 3.65
N MET A 105 -5.58 -19.04 3.20
CA MET A 105 -6.96 -19.12 2.75
C MET A 105 -7.95 -19.24 3.90
N ALA A 106 -7.57 -19.86 5.03
CA ALA A 106 -8.48 -20.11 6.17
C ALA A 106 -9.05 -18.80 6.74
N GLU A 107 -8.20 -17.80 6.96
CA GLU A 107 -8.60 -16.51 7.51
C GLU A 107 -8.69 -15.40 6.44
N ARG A 108 -8.37 -15.73 5.19
CA ARG A 108 -8.19 -14.78 4.08
C ARG A 108 -7.24 -13.65 4.44
N ASP A 109 -6.12 -14.05 5.03
CA ASP A 109 -5.05 -13.13 5.43
C ASP A 109 -3.95 -13.10 4.39
N TYR A 110 -3.33 -11.93 4.23
CA TYR A 110 -2.11 -11.76 3.44
C TYR A 110 -1.04 -11.01 4.22
N ASP A 111 0.21 -11.23 3.84
CA ASP A 111 1.34 -10.42 4.28
C ASP A 111 2.29 -10.12 3.12
N LEU A 112 2.80 -8.89 3.08
CA LEU A 112 3.87 -8.43 2.21
C LEU A 112 5.14 -8.27 3.06
N CYS A 113 5.99 -9.28 3.01
CA CYS A 113 7.25 -9.34 3.75
C CYS A 113 8.41 -8.94 2.83
N ALA A 114 9.08 -7.83 3.10
CA ALA A 114 10.27 -7.40 2.37
C ALA A 114 11.51 -7.52 3.25
N HIS A 115 12.63 -7.93 2.64
CA HIS A 115 13.93 -8.12 3.29
C HIS A 115 15.08 -7.60 2.43
N GLY A 116 16.21 -7.31 3.06
CA GLY A 116 17.42 -6.81 2.43
C GLY A 116 17.41 -5.31 2.16
N GLU A 117 18.54 -4.78 1.69
CA GLU A 117 18.68 -3.34 1.47
C GLU A 117 17.77 -2.86 0.33
N ILE A 118 17.78 -3.56 -0.81
CA ILE A 118 16.95 -3.22 -1.97
C ILE A 118 15.48 -3.44 -1.63
N GLY A 119 15.12 -4.59 -1.04
CA GLY A 119 13.75 -4.90 -0.69
C GLY A 119 13.13 -3.85 0.24
N ASN A 120 13.79 -3.51 1.34
CA ASN A 120 13.28 -2.52 2.29
C ASN A 120 13.28 -1.08 1.73
N ARG A 121 14.14 -0.76 0.76
CA ARG A 121 14.18 0.55 0.13
C ARG A 121 13.10 0.70 -0.95
N ALA A 122 12.93 -0.29 -1.82
CA ALA A 122 11.95 -0.28 -2.89
C ALA A 122 10.51 -0.39 -2.35
N PHE A 123 10.32 -1.23 -1.33
CA PHE A 123 9.00 -1.53 -0.75
C PHE A 123 8.82 -0.88 0.62
N THR A 124 8.65 0.46 0.61
CA THR A 124 8.36 1.22 1.82
C THR A 124 7.02 0.80 2.45
N ASP A 125 6.78 1.14 3.72
CA ASP A 125 5.49 0.83 4.38
C ASP A 125 4.30 1.45 3.63
N TYR A 126 4.49 2.66 3.09
CA TYR A 126 3.49 3.29 2.23
C TYR A 126 3.34 2.53 0.91
N GLY A 127 4.45 2.17 0.27
CA GLY A 127 4.48 1.44 -0.99
C GLY A 127 3.79 0.08 -0.89
N LYS A 128 4.03 -0.69 0.17
CA LYS A 128 3.35 -1.97 0.41
C LYS A 128 1.83 -1.80 0.55
N GLY A 129 1.36 -0.77 1.25
CA GLY A 129 -0.06 -0.45 1.31
C GLY A 129 -0.66 -0.13 -0.06
N VAL A 130 0.03 0.68 -0.87
CA VAL A 130 -0.38 1.00 -2.25
C VAL A 130 -0.36 -0.23 -3.15
N LEU A 131 0.68 -1.07 -3.02
CA LEU A 131 0.80 -2.33 -3.76
C LEU A 131 -0.42 -3.24 -3.49
N ALA A 132 -0.83 -3.36 -2.24
CA ALA A 132 -2.01 -4.13 -1.88
C ALA A 132 -3.29 -3.51 -2.46
N GLU A 133 -3.57 -2.25 -2.16
CA GLU A 133 -4.84 -1.61 -2.49
C GLU A 133 -5.05 -1.41 -4.01
N ARG A 134 -4.01 -1.02 -4.76
CA ARG A 134 -4.15 -0.69 -6.18
C ARG A 134 -3.94 -1.87 -7.11
N TYR A 135 -3.14 -2.85 -6.69
CA TYR A 135 -2.76 -3.92 -7.60
C TYR A 135 -3.56 -5.22 -7.38
N PHE A 136 -3.60 -5.80 -6.20
CA PHE A 136 -4.10 -7.15 -6.06
C PHE A 136 -5.35 -7.37 -5.19
N LEU A 137 -5.64 -6.53 -4.18
CA LEU A 137 -6.74 -6.78 -3.25
C LEU A 137 -8.10 -6.86 -3.94
N SER A 138 -8.35 -6.05 -4.97
CA SER A 138 -9.63 -6.10 -5.70
C SER A 138 -9.81 -7.40 -6.47
N GLU A 139 -8.73 -7.99 -6.99
CA GLU A 139 -8.76 -9.26 -7.71
C GLU A 139 -8.97 -10.42 -6.74
N PHE A 140 -8.24 -10.44 -5.62
CA PHE A 140 -8.39 -11.47 -4.59
C PHE A 140 -9.77 -11.44 -3.92
N GLY A 141 -10.36 -10.27 -3.74
CA GLY A 141 -11.73 -10.13 -3.28
C GLY A 141 -12.78 -10.73 -4.22
N GLY A 142 -12.44 -10.88 -5.51
CA GLY A 142 -13.23 -11.56 -6.55
C GLY A 142 -12.81 -13.00 -6.83
N ASP A 143 -11.89 -13.57 -6.04
CA ASP A 143 -11.29 -14.90 -6.23
C ASP A 143 -10.56 -15.06 -7.59
N ASN A 144 -10.09 -13.95 -8.19
CA ASN A 144 -9.33 -13.92 -9.42
C ASN A 144 -7.83 -14.08 -9.14
N TRP A 145 -7.42 -15.26 -8.67
CA TRP A 145 -6.08 -15.51 -8.13
C TRP A 145 -4.96 -15.17 -9.09
N TYR A 146 -4.97 -15.75 -10.29
CA TYR A 146 -3.92 -15.48 -11.28
C TYR A 146 -3.81 -13.99 -11.61
N ALA A 147 -4.93 -13.31 -11.85
CA ALA A 147 -4.92 -11.88 -12.15
C ALA A 147 -4.37 -11.05 -10.99
N GLY A 148 -4.68 -11.43 -9.74
CA GLY A 148 -4.15 -10.76 -8.56
C GLY A 148 -2.64 -10.93 -8.43
N PHE A 149 -2.12 -12.14 -8.61
CA PHE A 149 -0.68 -12.40 -8.58
C PHE A 149 0.06 -11.73 -9.75
N ASP A 150 -0.54 -11.76 -10.95
CA ASP A 150 0.03 -11.10 -12.13
C ASP A 150 0.19 -9.60 -11.91
N ARG A 151 -0.85 -8.94 -11.36
CA ARG A 151 -0.78 -7.53 -10.95
C ARG A 151 0.19 -7.26 -9.81
N TYR A 152 0.31 -8.19 -8.84
CA TYR A 152 1.31 -8.07 -7.79
C TYR A 152 2.73 -8.00 -8.38
N VAL A 153 3.04 -8.89 -9.31
CA VAL A 153 4.35 -8.89 -9.99
C VAL A 153 4.56 -7.61 -10.81
N ASP A 154 3.51 -7.11 -11.51
CA ASP A 154 3.55 -5.81 -12.18
C ASP A 154 3.92 -4.69 -11.21
N GLY A 155 3.22 -4.60 -10.10
CA GLY A 155 3.46 -3.56 -9.09
C GLY A 155 4.85 -3.66 -8.47
N CYS A 156 5.33 -4.87 -8.19
CA CYS A 156 6.69 -5.08 -7.71
C CYS A 156 7.73 -4.60 -8.73
N THR A 157 7.53 -4.92 -10.01
CA THR A 157 8.39 -4.49 -11.09
C THR A 157 8.42 -2.96 -11.22
N ASP A 158 7.27 -2.30 -11.15
CA ASP A 158 7.15 -0.84 -11.19
C ASP A 158 7.92 -0.18 -10.03
N PHE A 159 7.81 -0.73 -8.82
CA PHE A 159 8.49 -0.19 -7.64
C PHE A 159 10.00 -0.40 -7.69
N LEU A 160 10.45 -1.58 -8.13
CA LEU A 160 11.87 -1.87 -8.34
C LEU A 160 12.46 -0.99 -9.45
N GLN A 161 11.71 -0.72 -10.51
CA GLN A 161 12.13 0.19 -11.58
C GLN A 161 12.31 1.62 -11.07
N THR A 162 11.39 2.13 -10.26
CA THR A 162 11.50 3.49 -9.69
C THR A 162 12.64 3.59 -8.67
N ASP A 163 12.85 2.55 -7.86
CA ASP A 163 13.98 2.46 -6.95
C ASP A 163 15.33 2.47 -7.70
N ALA A 164 15.44 1.71 -8.80
CA ALA A 164 16.63 1.70 -9.65
C ALA A 164 16.95 3.06 -10.29
N GLN A 165 15.94 3.94 -10.43
CA GLN A 165 16.11 5.32 -10.88
C GLN A 165 16.52 6.28 -9.74
N GLY A 166 16.61 5.78 -8.51
CA GLY A 166 16.95 6.56 -7.32
C GLY A 166 15.75 7.27 -6.67
N GLU A 167 14.54 6.92 -7.06
CA GLU A 167 13.29 7.47 -6.54
C GLU A 167 12.41 6.35 -5.97
N PRO A 168 12.73 5.78 -4.79
CA PRO A 168 11.94 4.70 -4.21
C PRO A 168 10.48 5.13 -4.03
N PHE A 169 9.54 4.20 -4.23
CA PHE A 169 8.13 4.48 -4.18
C PHE A 169 7.67 4.78 -2.74
N ASP A 170 7.35 6.05 -2.49
CA ASP A 170 6.87 6.51 -1.19
C ASP A 170 5.79 7.59 -1.36
N ARG A 171 5.23 8.02 -0.27
CA ARG A 171 4.23 9.09 -0.19
C ARG A 171 4.65 10.39 -0.89
N ALA A 172 5.94 10.68 -0.94
CA ALA A 172 6.48 11.87 -1.57
C ALA A 172 6.67 11.72 -3.09
N THR A 173 6.82 10.49 -3.58
CA THR A 173 7.11 10.16 -4.98
C THR A 173 5.91 9.55 -5.71
N ASP A 174 4.84 9.16 -5.01
CA ASP A 174 3.62 8.59 -5.61
C ASP A 174 2.99 9.58 -6.63
N PRO A 175 3.00 9.27 -7.94
CA PRO A 175 2.52 10.18 -8.97
C PRO A 175 1.02 10.47 -8.87
N GLU A 176 0.19 9.49 -8.52
CA GLU A 176 -1.26 9.70 -8.39
C GLU A 176 -1.56 10.67 -7.25
N ARG A 177 -0.94 10.48 -6.11
CA ARG A 177 -1.09 11.39 -4.99
C ARG A 177 -0.58 12.79 -5.28
N LEU A 178 0.52 12.91 -6.01
CA LEU A 178 1.06 14.22 -6.40
C LEU A 178 0.11 14.97 -7.34
N GLU A 179 -0.58 14.28 -8.25
CA GLU A 179 -1.60 14.90 -9.10
C GLU A 179 -2.79 15.38 -8.26
N ASP A 180 -3.30 14.58 -7.33
CA ASP A 180 -4.38 14.97 -6.41
C ASP A 180 -4.02 16.21 -5.59
N ILE A 181 -2.80 16.26 -5.08
CA ILE A 181 -2.29 17.42 -4.32
C ILE A 181 -2.17 18.65 -5.23
N LYS A 182 -1.78 18.51 -6.50
CA LYS A 182 -1.74 19.62 -7.45
C LYS A 182 -3.14 20.19 -7.68
N VAL A 183 -4.13 19.34 -7.93
CA VAL A 183 -5.54 19.76 -8.08
C VAL A 183 -6.03 20.49 -6.84
N LEU A 184 -5.77 19.93 -5.65
CA LEU A 184 -6.15 20.55 -4.37
C LEU A 184 -5.46 21.90 -4.14
N LYS A 185 -4.17 22.01 -4.48
CA LYS A 185 -3.42 23.29 -4.42
C LYS A 185 -4.03 24.33 -5.34
N TRP A 186 -4.36 24.00 -6.58
CA TRP A 186 -5.00 24.92 -7.52
C TRP A 186 -6.38 25.36 -7.02
N LEU A 187 -7.16 24.42 -6.48
CA LEU A 187 -8.45 24.73 -5.86
C LEU A 187 -8.29 25.71 -4.68
N ALA A 188 -7.30 25.50 -3.81
CA ALA A 188 -7.02 26.36 -2.67
C ALA A 188 -6.58 27.78 -3.12
N VAL A 189 -5.75 27.89 -4.16
CA VAL A 189 -5.31 29.18 -4.74
C VAL A 189 -6.49 30.02 -5.23
N ILE A 190 -7.55 29.39 -5.70
CA ILE A 190 -8.77 30.09 -6.17
C ILE A 190 -9.73 30.34 -4.99
N LEU A 191 -9.95 29.35 -4.15
CA LEU A 191 -10.96 29.40 -3.08
C LEU A 191 -10.59 30.36 -1.95
N VAL A 192 -9.31 30.40 -1.55
CA VAL A 192 -8.85 31.23 -0.43
C VAL A 192 -9.04 32.73 -0.74
N PRO A 193 -8.61 33.28 -1.89
CA PRO A 193 -8.87 34.69 -2.24
C PRO A 193 -10.35 35.00 -2.36
N LEU A 194 -11.15 34.05 -2.88
CA LEU A 194 -12.61 34.25 -3.01
C LEU A 194 -13.28 34.36 -1.63
N LEU A 195 -12.91 33.49 -0.68
CA LEU A 195 -13.40 33.55 0.69
C LEU A 195 -12.97 34.83 1.40
N THR A 196 -11.71 35.24 1.25
CA THR A 196 -11.21 36.48 1.85
C THR A 196 -11.94 37.70 1.28
N ALA A 197 -12.15 37.75 -0.03
CA ALA A 197 -12.93 38.81 -0.66
C ALA A 197 -14.38 38.84 -0.15
N LEU A 198 -15.02 37.68 0.00
CA LEU A 198 -16.37 37.55 0.56
C LEU A 198 -16.46 38.09 2.01
N ILE A 199 -15.47 37.69 2.85
CA ILE A 199 -15.42 38.17 4.23
C ILE A 199 -15.26 39.68 4.27
N VAL A 200 -14.36 40.25 3.46
CA VAL A 200 -14.16 41.72 3.38
C VAL A 200 -15.46 42.41 2.93
N CYS A 201 -16.13 41.91 1.92
CA CYS A 201 -17.41 42.43 1.44
C CYS A 201 -18.50 42.39 2.53
N LEU A 202 -18.57 41.30 3.29
CA LEU A 202 -19.54 41.17 4.40
C LEU A 202 -19.24 42.16 5.54
N VAL A 203 -17.95 42.31 5.89
CA VAL A 203 -17.53 43.31 6.90
C VAL A 203 -17.83 44.72 6.45
N MET A 204 -17.54 45.07 5.19
CA MET A 204 -17.85 46.38 4.62
C MET A 204 -19.37 46.63 4.56
N LYS A 205 -20.15 45.64 4.14
CA LYS A 205 -21.62 45.69 4.15
C LYS A 205 -22.15 45.89 5.58
N GLY A 206 -21.54 45.28 6.59
CA GLY A 206 -21.87 45.46 8.00
C GLY A 206 -21.60 46.89 8.48
N LYS A 207 -20.45 47.49 8.06
CA LYS A 207 -20.09 48.87 8.38
C LYS A 207 -20.92 49.91 7.62
N MET A 208 -21.43 49.58 6.45
CA MET A 208 -22.29 50.50 5.64
C MET A 208 -23.73 50.60 6.14
N LYS A 209 -24.12 49.87 7.19
CA LYS A 209 -25.41 50.06 7.88
C LYS A 209 -25.37 51.32 8.74
N THR A 210 -25.17 52.47 8.11
CA THR A 210 -25.21 53.78 8.76
C THR A 210 -26.65 54.27 9.03
N ALA A 211 -27.66 53.58 8.54
CA ALA A 211 -29.04 53.85 8.90
C ALA A 211 -29.32 53.30 10.31
N ARG A 212 -29.01 54.08 11.32
CA ARG A 212 -29.57 53.88 12.68
C ARG A 212 -31.06 54.04 12.56
N LYS A 213 -31.82 52.97 12.80
CA LYS A 213 -33.25 53.09 13.08
C LYS A 213 -33.34 53.88 14.37
N GLN A 214 -33.69 55.15 14.24
CA GLN A 214 -33.90 56.03 15.39
C GLN A 214 -35.22 55.60 15.99
N THR A 215 -35.19 54.72 16.92
CA THR A 215 -36.30 54.39 17.79
C THR A 215 -36.22 55.38 18.96
N HIS A 216 -36.85 56.55 18.80
CA HIS A 216 -37.11 57.43 19.91
C HIS A 216 -38.15 56.76 20.82
N ALA A 217 -37.71 55.77 21.58
CA ALA A 217 -38.49 55.24 22.70
C ALA A 217 -38.44 56.17 23.94
N ASP A 218 -37.52 57.12 23.93
CA ASP A 218 -37.29 58.04 25.04
C ASP A 218 -38.54 58.90 25.37
N THR A 219 -39.44 59.09 24.40
CA THR A 219 -40.65 59.82 24.56
C THR A 219 -41.73 59.05 25.38
N TYR A 220 -41.55 57.76 25.56
CA TYR A 220 -42.51 56.89 26.29
C TYR A 220 -42.00 56.47 27.68
N ILE A 221 -40.80 56.90 28.06
CA ILE A 221 -40.28 56.65 29.40
C ILE A 221 -40.80 57.78 30.34
N PRO A 222 -41.59 57.47 31.40
CA PRO A 222 -41.97 58.44 32.38
C PRO A 222 -40.73 59.08 33.00
N GLN A 223 -40.81 60.39 33.38
CA GLN A 223 -39.69 61.15 33.93
C GLN A 223 -39.05 60.55 35.21
N ASN A 224 -39.69 59.58 35.83
CA ASN A 224 -39.16 58.84 36.98
C ASN A 224 -38.36 57.55 36.67
N GLY A 225 -38.03 57.28 35.39
CA GLY A 225 -37.29 56.12 34.98
C GLY A 225 -37.98 54.77 35.18
N VAL A 226 -37.43 53.70 34.62
CA VAL A 226 -37.88 52.31 34.84
C VAL A 226 -37.19 51.78 36.08
N ARG A 227 -37.94 51.43 37.11
CA ARG A 227 -37.44 50.80 38.34
C ARG A 227 -37.51 49.31 38.15
N MET A 228 -36.36 48.70 37.87
CA MET A 228 -36.22 47.20 37.86
C MET A 228 -36.29 46.71 39.31
N LEU A 229 -37.24 45.84 39.60
CA LEU A 229 -37.40 45.23 40.90
C LEU A 229 -36.54 44.04 41.18
N ARG A 230 -36.01 43.40 40.13
CA ARG A 230 -35.11 42.26 40.24
C ARG A 230 -34.32 42.10 38.94
N GLN A 231 -32.97 41.93 39.03
CA GLN A 231 -32.07 41.55 37.93
C GLN A 231 -31.26 40.37 38.45
N ASP A 232 -31.63 39.18 37.98
CA ASP A 232 -30.91 37.97 38.27
C ASP A 232 -30.14 37.56 37.01
N ASP A 233 -28.82 37.45 37.11
CA ASP A 233 -27.95 36.91 36.08
C ASP A 233 -27.59 35.48 36.48
N ILE A 234 -28.16 34.49 35.80
CA ILE A 234 -27.93 33.08 36.09
C ILE A 234 -26.95 32.57 35.08
N TYR A 235 -25.68 32.38 35.50
CA TYR A 235 -24.67 31.71 34.70
C TYR A 235 -24.95 30.21 34.67
N LEU A 236 -25.26 29.66 33.48
CA LEU A 236 -25.35 28.23 33.23
C LEU A 236 -24.02 27.74 32.67
N THR A 237 -23.46 26.75 33.32
CA THR A 237 -22.17 26.14 33.08
C THR A 237 -21.87 25.81 31.61
N THR A 238 -20.68 26.18 31.14
CA THR A 238 -20.17 25.75 29.84
C THR A 238 -19.29 24.52 30.05
N THR A 239 -19.69 23.38 29.46
CA THR A 239 -18.88 22.17 29.44
C THR A 239 -18.05 22.12 28.14
N GLN A 240 -16.73 22.22 28.26
CA GLN A 240 -15.81 21.97 27.12
C GLN A 240 -15.24 20.57 27.23
N THR A 241 -15.56 19.74 26.27
CA THR A 241 -14.89 18.43 26.10
C THR A 241 -13.78 18.58 25.06
N ARG A 242 -12.52 18.41 25.48
CA ARG A 242 -11.38 18.34 24.56
C ARG A 242 -11.07 16.87 24.29
N VAL A 243 -11.26 16.43 23.06
CA VAL A 243 -10.77 15.15 22.56
C VAL A 243 -9.44 15.40 21.86
N LYS A 244 -8.37 14.80 22.37
CA LYS A 244 -7.06 14.81 21.71
C LYS A 244 -7.12 13.88 20.51
N ILE A 245 -7.10 14.43 19.31
CA ILE A 245 -6.93 13.66 18.08
C ILE A 245 -5.44 13.35 17.99
N GLU A 246 -5.08 12.09 18.15
CA GLU A 246 -3.72 11.63 17.88
C GLU A 246 -3.52 11.61 16.37
N THR A 247 -2.72 12.54 15.88
CA THR A 247 -2.27 12.53 14.49
C THR A 247 -1.18 11.47 14.37
N GLN A 248 -1.48 10.37 13.70
CA GLN A 248 -0.45 9.42 13.29
C GLN A 248 0.61 10.17 12.50
N LYS A 249 1.82 10.24 13.04
CA LYS A 249 3.00 10.69 12.31
C LYS A 249 3.35 9.59 11.31
N SER A 250 2.86 9.72 10.10
CA SER A 250 3.34 8.96 8.97
C SER A 250 4.69 9.58 8.54
N GLY A 251 5.75 9.04 9.11
CA GLY A 251 7.08 9.25 8.56
C GLY A 251 7.20 8.44 7.28
N GLY A 252 7.71 9.04 6.20
CA GLY A 252 8.13 8.27 5.03
C GLY A 252 9.28 7.34 5.42
N GLY A 253 9.29 6.14 4.83
CA GLY A 253 10.29 5.11 5.12
C GLY A 253 9.67 3.76 5.42
N THR A 254 10.53 2.80 5.69
CA THR A 254 10.15 1.42 5.99
C THR A 254 10.49 1.14 7.45
N THR A 255 9.55 0.54 8.18
CA THR A 255 9.77 0.03 9.53
C THR A 255 10.32 -1.38 9.45
N VAL A 256 11.54 -1.59 9.92
CA VAL A 256 12.24 -2.88 9.85
C VAL A 256 12.38 -3.45 11.24
N ASN A 257 12.08 -4.75 11.43
CA ASN A 257 12.27 -5.43 12.71
C ASN A 257 13.75 -5.82 12.95
N SER A 258 14.05 -6.46 14.08
CA SER A 258 15.40 -6.87 14.44
C SER A 258 16.01 -7.92 13.52
N GLY A 259 15.20 -8.65 12.77
CA GLY A 259 15.61 -9.63 11.75
C GLY A 259 15.82 -9.05 10.35
N GLY A 260 15.62 -7.74 10.16
CA GLY A 260 15.78 -7.08 8.86
C GLY A 260 14.54 -7.12 7.96
N PHE A 261 13.40 -7.59 8.47
CA PHE A 261 12.14 -7.70 7.70
C PHE A 261 11.22 -6.50 7.92
N SER A 262 10.48 -6.15 6.87
CA SER A 262 9.38 -5.18 6.94
C SER A 262 8.11 -5.77 6.34
N HIS A 263 6.96 -5.51 6.98
CA HIS A 263 5.68 -6.15 6.70
C HIS A 263 4.57 -5.17 6.37
N SER A 264 3.58 -5.65 5.63
CA SER A 264 2.25 -5.04 5.49
C SER A 264 1.23 -6.16 5.31
N SER A 265 0.45 -6.42 6.34
CA SER A 265 -0.54 -7.50 6.39
C SER A 265 -1.97 -6.98 6.43
N GLY A 266 -2.91 -7.82 6.03
CA GLY A 266 -4.33 -7.49 6.04
C GLY A 266 -5.20 -8.66 5.58
N LYS A 267 -6.48 -8.38 5.36
CA LYS A 267 -7.46 -9.35 4.84
C LYS A 267 -7.89 -9.00 3.43
N PHE A 268 -8.26 -9.99 2.66
CA PHE A 268 -8.72 -9.88 1.28
C PHE A 268 -10.06 -10.57 1.04
#